data_946324043c5a5f240887806710223779
#
_entry.id   946324043c5a5f240887806710223779
#
_cell.length_a   1.000
_cell.length_b   1.000
_cell.length_c   1.000
_cell.angle_alpha   90.00
_cell.angle_beta   90.00
_cell.angle_gamma   90.00
#
_symmetry.space_group_name_H-M   'P 1'
#
loop_
_entity.id
_entity.type
_entity.pdbx_description
1 polymer ?
#
loop_
_entity_poly.entity_id
_entity_poly.type
_entity_poly.pdbx_seq_one_letter_code
_entity_poly.pdbx_strand_id
1 'polypeptide(L)'
;GAPSPRGATASERLQLRLLACFLARREDRSAALIAVAGRSQRFLPGAEVRPGTVLLAVHRDHVVLRDQGYEERLYFPKAEGAETTHATL
;
A
#
# COMPACT_ATOMS: atom_id res chain seq x y z
N GLY A 1 -2.05 17.89 15.96
CA GLY A 1 -1.97 17.64 15.61
C GLY A 1 -1.82 17.85 14.71
N ALA A 2 -1.06 17.70 14.94
CA ALA A 2 -0.73 17.82 14.07
C ALA A 2 -1.51 17.30 13.31
N PRO A 3 -1.88 17.82 12.78
CA PRO A 3 -2.61 17.41 11.96
C PRO A 3 -1.95 16.58 11.17
N SER A 4 -2.49 15.70 10.74
CA SER A 4 -1.87 14.99 9.91
C SER A 4 -1.46 15.80 8.87
N PRO A 5 -0.38 15.52 8.40
CA PRO A 5 0.17 16.31 7.42
C PRO A 5 -0.68 16.17 6.25
N ARG A 6 -1.26 17.12 5.85
CA ARG A 6 -2.03 17.12 4.80
C ARG A 6 -1.44 16.70 3.62
N GLY A 7 -0.40 16.88 3.24
CA GLY A 7 0.22 16.49 2.02
C GLY A 7 0.84 15.14 2.06
N ALA A 8 0.90 14.52 3.19
CA ALA A 8 1.59 13.26 3.27
C ALA A 8 0.66 12.12 3.02
N THR A 9 0.99 11.22 2.14
CA THR A 9 0.21 10.05 1.88
C THR A 9 0.64 8.97 2.84
N ALA A 10 -0.10 7.88 2.90
CA ALA A 10 0.29 6.76 3.73
C ALA A 10 1.61 6.22 3.26
N SER A 11 1.86 6.23 1.96
CA SER A 11 3.11 5.75 1.43
C SER A 11 4.27 6.57 1.99
N GLU A 12 4.14 7.89 2.01
CA GLU A 12 5.21 8.72 2.53
C GLU A 12 5.39 8.59 4.02
N ARG A 13 4.30 8.59 4.78
CA ARG A 13 4.42 8.53 6.22
C ARG A 13 4.94 7.20 6.68
N LEU A 14 4.51 6.11 6.07
CA LEU A 14 4.91 4.78 6.50
C LEU A 14 6.15 4.28 5.80
N GLN A 15 6.56 5.00 4.75
CA GLN A 15 7.72 4.61 3.95
C GLN A 15 7.50 3.24 3.34
N LEU A 16 6.29 3.03 2.81
CA LEU A 16 5.93 1.82 2.14
C LEU A 16 5.57 2.16 0.71
N ARG A 17 5.76 1.25 -0.19
CA ARG A 17 5.41 1.48 -1.57
C ARG A 17 4.63 0.29 -2.08
N LEU A 18 3.43 0.49 -2.56
CA LEU A 18 2.63 -0.59 -3.09
C LEU A 18 3.10 -0.87 -4.51
N LEU A 19 3.49 -2.10 -4.77
CA LEU A 19 4.02 -2.47 -6.07
C LEU A 19 3.04 -3.28 -6.89
N ALA A 20 2.23 -4.12 -6.29
CA ALA A 20 1.26 -4.92 -7.02
C ALA A 20 0.17 -5.42 -6.09
N CYS A 21 -0.99 -5.65 -6.64
CA CYS A 21 -2.09 -6.25 -5.91
C CYS A 21 -2.55 -7.46 -6.70
N PHE A 22 -2.65 -8.61 -5.99
CA PHE A 22 -3.07 -9.83 -6.62
C PHE A 22 -4.39 -10.24 -5.99
N LEU A 23 -5.48 -10.12 -6.71
CA LEU A 23 -6.79 -10.41 -6.16
C LEU A 23 -7.16 -11.86 -6.41
N ALA A 24 -7.68 -12.51 -5.39
CA ALA A 24 -8.11 -13.88 -5.48
C ALA A 24 -9.60 -13.93 -5.26
N ARG A 25 -10.24 -15.04 -5.62
CA ARG A 25 -11.64 -15.17 -5.40
C ARG A 25 -11.96 -15.06 -3.94
N ARG A 26 -11.14 -15.64 -3.09
CA ARG A 26 -11.30 -15.50 -1.67
C ARG A 26 -10.47 -14.33 -1.24
N GLU A 27 -11.07 -13.37 -0.58
CA GLU A 27 -10.35 -12.20 -0.17
C GLU A 27 -9.16 -12.50 0.70
N ASP A 28 -9.26 -13.48 1.55
CA ASP A 28 -8.16 -13.79 2.45
C ASP A 28 -6.98 -14.41 1.72
N ARG A 29 -7.13 -14.71 0.43
CA ARG A 29 -6.02 -15.23 -0.33
C ARG A 29 -5.45 -14.20 -1.30
N SER A 30 -6.01 -13.03 -1.33
CA SER A 30 -5.43 -11.95 -2.12
C SER A 30 -4.12 -11.54 -1.49
N ALA A 31 -3.24 -10.98 -2.24
CA ALA A 31 -1.93 -10.60 -1.75
C ALA A 31 -1.49 -9.27 -2.29
N ALA A 32 -0.60 -8.63 -1.62
CA ALA A 32 -0.03 -7.38 -2.09
C ALA A 32 1.48 -7.47 -2.05
N LEU A 33 2.12 -6.91 -3.04
CA LEU A 33 3.57 -6.83 -3.06
C LEU A 33 3.90 -5.41 -2.62
N ILE A 34 4.59 -5.27 -1.51
CA ILE A 34 4.87 -3.97 -0.93
C ILE A 34 6.36 -3.88 -0.65
N ALA A 35 6.94 -2.76 -1.00
CA ALA A 35 8.33 -2.52 -0.70
C ALA A 35 8.38 -1.92 0.70
N VAL A 36 9.14 -2.55 1.58
CA VAL A 36 9.30 -2.13 2.95
C VAL A 36 10.79 -1.95 3.15
N ALA A 37 11.19 -0.75 3.46
CA ALA A 37 12.60 -0.44 3.66
C ALA A 37 13.43 -0.88 2.47
N GLY A 38 12.90 -0.67 1.28
CA GLY A 38 13.65 -0.99 0.07
C GLY A 38 13.61 -2.44 -0.35
N ARG A 39 12.87 -3.28 0.36
CA ARG A 39 12.79 -4.69 0.00
C ARG A 39 11.37 -5.04 -0.37
N SER A 40 11.18 -5.72 -1.47
CA SER A 40 9.86 -6.10 -1.92
C SER A 40 9.45 -7.38 -1.24
N GLN A 41 8.29 -7.39 -0.64
CA GLN A 41 7.78 -8.55 0.05
C GLN A 41 6.32 -8.75 -0.25
N ARG A 42 5.85 -9.97 -0.24
CA ARG A 42 4.47 -10.28 -0.51
C ARG A 42 3.75 -10.51 0.80
N PHE A 43 2.59 -9.88 0.98
CA PHE A 43 1.82 -10.00 2.20
C PHE A 43 0.39 -10.41 1.90
N LEU A 44 -0.19 -11.19 2.79
CA LEU A 44 -1.61 -11.52 2.69
C LEU A 44 -2.35 -10.76 3.77
N PRO A 45 -3.66 -10.65 3.70
CA PRO A 45 -4.43 -9.98 4.74
C PRO A 45 -4.16 -10.64 6.10
N GLY A 46 -3.97 -9.84 7.08
CA GLY A 46 -3.63 -10.31 8.42
C GLY A 46 -2.15 -10.25 8.71
N ALA A 47 -1.32 -10.08 7.68
CA ALA A 47 0.11 -10.08 7.90
C ALA A 47 0.61 -8.73 8.41
N GLU A 48 1.62 -8.75 9.24
CA GLU A 48 2.20 -7.53 9.73
C GLU A 48 3.22 -7.09 8.72
N VAL A 49 3.03 -5.93 8.13
CA VAL A 49 3.90 -5.43 7.09
C VAL A 49 5.15 -4.84 7.71
N ARG A 50 5.00 -4.22 8.85
CA ARG A 50 6.10 -3.70 9.63
C ARG A 50 5.58 -3.59 11.03
N PRO A 51 6.40 -3.41 12.04
CA PRO A 51 5.92 -3.40 13.41
C PRO A 51 4.79 -2.38 13.57
N GLY A 52 3.66 -2.83 14.04
CA GLY A 52 2.52 -1.97 14.29
C GLY A 52 1.66 -1.71 13.09
N THR A 53 1.97 -2.27 11.92
CA THR A 53 1.21 -2.02 10.70
C THR A 53 0.79 -3.35 10.11
N VAL A 54 -0.51 -3.57 10.00
CA VAL A 54 -1.05 -4.84 9.55
C VAL A 54 -1.84 -4.63 8.26
N LEU A 55 -1.69 -5.54 7.31
CA LEU A 55 -2.45 -5.48 6.07
C LEU A 55 -3.84 -6.01 6.35
N LEU A 56 -4.87 -5.23 6.11
CA LEU A 56 -6.23 -5.63 6.36
C LEU A 56 -6.94 -6.14 5.12
N ALA A 57 -6.73 -5.50 3.99
CA ALA A 57 -7.45 -5.87 2.78
C ALA A 57 -6.68 -5.48 1.54
N VAL A 58 -6.88 -6.19 0.46
CA VAL A 58 -6.22 -5.90 -0.81
C VAL A 58 -7.30 -5.61 -1.83
N HIS A 59 -7.21 -4.47 -2.47
CA HIS A 59 -8.16 -4.09 -3.50
C HIS A 59 -7.40 -3.92 -4.81
N ARG A 60 -8.12 -3.62 -5.87
CA ARG A 60 -7.49 -3.55 -7.17
C ARG A 60 -6.45 -2.45 -7.27
N ASP A 61 -6.69 -1.31 -6.72
CA ASP A 61 -5.80 -0.18 -6.84
C ASP A 61 -5.20 0.31 -5.55
N HIS A 62 -5.44 -0.37 -4.45
CA HIS A 62 -4.88 0.03 -3.18
C HIS A 62 -5.01 -1.09 -2.16
N VAL A 63 -4.39 -0.91 -1.03
CA VAL A 63 -4.57 -1.85 0.07
C VAL A 63 -4.98 -1.04 1.29
N VAL A 64 -5.62 -1.70 2.25
CA VAL A 64 -6.00 -1.06 3.48
C VAL A 64 -5.10 -1.62 4.56
N LEU A 65 -4.49 -0.73 5.32
CA LEU A 65 -3.60 -1.09 6.40
C LEU A 65 -4.13 -0.57 7.72
N ARG A 66 -3.73 -1.19 8.81
CA ARG A 66 -4.04 -0.62 10.11
C ARG A 66 -2.69 -0.26 10.70
N ASP A 67 -2.45 1.01 10.96
CA ASP A 67 -1.20 1.46 11.50
C ASP A 67 -1.46 2.10 12.84
N GLN A 68 -0.94 1.53 13.91
CA GLN A 68 -1.10 2.04 15.25
C GLN A 68 -2.58 2.25 15.58
N GLY A 69 -3.42 1.35 15.13
CA GLY A 69 -4.84 1.42 15.43
C GLY A 69 -5.67 2.23 14.46
N TYR A 70 -5.06 2.89 13.50
CA TYR A 70 -5.80 3.68 12.53
C TYR A 70 -5.75 3.04 11.16
N GLU A 71 -6.86 3.10 10.43
CA GLU A 71 -6.89 2.57 9.09
C GLU A 71 -6.29 3.55 8.12
N GLU A 72 -5.47 3.06 7.23
CA GLU A 72 -4.83 3.88 6.22
C GLU A 72 -4.96 3.18 4.88
N ARG A 73 -5.03 3.92 3.80
CA ARG A 73 -5.06 3.33 2.48
C ARG A 73 -3.76 3.61 1.78
N LEU A 74 -3.16 2.60 1.22
CA LEU A 74 -1.90 2.73 0.51
C LEU A 74 -2.19 2.52 -0.97
N TYR A 75 -1.95 3.56 -1.75
CA TYR A 75 -2.21 3.51 -3.18
C TYR A 75 -0.90 3.30 -3.94
N PHE A 76 -1.00 2.95 -5.20
CA PHE A 76 0.19 2.85 -6.02
C PHE A 76 0.82 4.24 -6.15
N PRO A 77 2.12 4.32 -6.26
CA PRO A 77 2.79 5.60 -6.38
C PRO A 77 2.32 6.30 -7.64
N LYS A 78 2.21 7.63 -7.58
CA LYS A 78 1.90 8.37 -8.71
C LYS A 78 3.05 8.39 -9.59
N ALA A 79 2.87 8.02 -10.82
CA ALA A 79 4.00 8.05 -11.68
C ALA A 79 4.03 9.28 -12.39
N GLU A 80 4.79 10.18 -11.94
CA GLU A 80 4.91 11.38 -12.56
C GLU A 80 5.22 11.28 -13.91
N GLY A 81 5.98 10.67 -14.36
CA GLY A 81 6.31 10.65 -15.67
C GLY A 81 5.48 9.70 -16.35
N ALA A 82 5.02 8.86 -15.79
CA ALA A 82 4.40 7.91 -16.42
C ALA A 82 3.20 8.25 -16.95
N GLU A 83 2.92 9.12 -16.55
CA GLU A 83 1.92 9.45 -16.97
C GLU A 83 2.02 9.59 -18.17
N THR A 84 2.66 9.43 -18.56
CA THR A 84 2.95 9.59 -19.66
C THR A 84 2.94 8.54 -20.30
N THR A 85 2.64 8.16 -20.16
CA THR A 85 2.75 7.28 -20.48
C THR A 85 2.12 6.72 -21.17
N HIS A 86 2.00 7.23 -21.06
CA HIS A 86 1.78 6.69 -21.44
C HIS A 86 1.36 6.34 -22.19
N ALA A 87 1.29 6.70 -22.28
CA ALA A 87 1.15 6.42 -22.76
C ALA A 87 0.93 5.99 -23.54
N THR A 88 1.06 6.06 -23.55
CA THR A 88 1.18 5.61 -24.05
C THR A 88 1.10 5.11 -24.69
N LEU A 89 1.00 5.19 -24.88
CA LEU A 89 1.23 4.71 -25.20
C LEU A 89 1.16 4.49 -25.68
#